data_dc922ae2166cf948dffc13dbe477ff4d
#
_entry.id   dc922ae2166cf948dffc13dbe477ff4d
#
_cell.length_a   1.000
_cell.length_b   1.000
_cell.length_c   1.000
_cell.angle_alpha   90.00
_cell.angle_beta   90.00
_cell.angle_gamma   90.00
#
_symmetry.space_group_name_H-M   'P 1'
#
loop_
_entity.id
_entity.type
_entity.pdbx_description
1 polymer ?
#
loop_
_entity_poly.entity_id
_entity_poly.type
_entity_poly.pdbx_seq_one_letter_code
_entity_poly.pdbx_strand_id
1 'polypeptide(L)'
;MKSEIIKTALITGASRGIGKATAELFAAQGYSLVLTCQNSMALLREFSEQLQNKYHISCKAIQADMGREEDVKSLFEQITNLDVLVNNAGIAHIGLLTDMTTEQWHRLMAVNLDSCFYTCRAAIPLMLQKHSGRIINVSSVWGSQGASMEVAYSASKGGVNAFTRALAKELAPSNIQVNAIACGVIDTDMNACLTSEDRADLQAQIPADRLGTPQEAARLILQIAQAPEYMTGQIITMDGGWY
;
A
#
# COMPACT_ATOMS: atom_id res chain seq x y z
N MET A 1 33.46 1.87 13.45
CA MET A 1 32.42 1.69 12.43
C MET A 1 31.09 1.67 13.16
N LYS A 2 30.20 2.68 12.94
CA LYS A 2 28.83 2.60 13.44
C LYS A 2 28.17 1.49 12.62
N SER A 3 27.69 0.43 13.26
CA SER A 3 26.82 -0.54 12.59
C SER A 3 25.61 0.25 12.04
N GLU A 4 25.47 0.32 10.72
CA GLU A 4 24.26 0.88 10.12
C GLU A 4 23.07 0.05 10.63
N ILE A 5 22.14 0.73 11.26
CA ILE A 5 20.91 0.09 11.74
C ILE A 5 20.09 -0.26 10.50
N ILE A 6 19.99 -1.55 10.21
CA ILE A 6 19.19 -2.03 9.08
C ILE A 6 17.72 -1.78 9.39
N LYS A 7 17.08 -0.96 8.57
CA LYS A 7 15.64 -0.67 8.67
C LYS A 7 14.81 -1.82 8.11
N THR A 8 13.65 -2.06 8.68
CA THR A 8 12.71 -3.10 8.25
C THR A 8 11.44 -2.46 7.69
N ALA A 9 11.01 -2.91 6.51
CA ALA A 9 9.74 -2.51 5.91
C ALA A 9 8.80 -3.71 5.73
N LEU A 10 7.54 -3.53 6.14
CA LEU A 10 6.43 -4.44 5.82
C LEU A 10 5.65 -3.86 4.64
N ILE A 11 5.49 -4.65 3.57
CA ILE A 11 4.74 -4.26 2.38
C ILE A 11 3.64 -5.29 2.12
N THR A 12 2.39 -4.87 2.23
CA THR A 12 1.25 -5.76 2.00
C THR A 12 0.89 -5.84 0.52
N GLY A 13 0.46 -7.02 0.04
CA GLY A 13 0.11 -7.22 -1.37
C GLY A 13 1.30 -7.08 -2.32
N ALA A 14 2.45 -7.66 -1.96
CA ALA A 14 3.73 -7.44 -2.64
C ALA A 14 4.06 -8.43 -3.78
N SER A 15 3.13 -9.32 -4.15
CA SER A 15 3.39 -10.33 -5.20
C SER A 15 3.39 -9.76 -6.62
N ARG A 16 2.80 -8.58 -6.84
CA ARG A 16 2.67 -7.92 -8.16
C ARG A 16 2.43 -6.41 -8.03
N GLY A 17 2.37 -5.72 -9.16
CA GLY A 17 1.98 -4.31 -9.26
C GLY A 17 2.83 -3.37 -8.39
N ILE A 18 2.18 -2.39 -7.77
CA ILE A 18 2.81 -1.35 -6.95
C ILE A 18 3.58 -1.97 -5.78
N GLY A 19 3.00 -2.97 -5.08
CA GLY A 19 3.64 -3.62 -3.95
C GLY A 19 4.96 -4.31 -4.31
N LYS A 20 5.00 -5.03 -5.46
CA LYS A 20 6.22 -5.66 -5.97
C LYS A 20 7.29 -4.63 -6.32
N ALA A 21 6.91 -3.58 -7.06
CA ALA A 21 7.83 -2.50 -7.43
C ALA A 21 8.36 -1.75 -6.18
N THR A 22 7.51 -1.54 -5.18
CA THR A 22 7.89 -0.95 -3.89
C THR A 22 8.92 -1.83 -3.17
N ALA A 23 8.67 -3.14 -3.09
CA ALA A 23 9.59 -4.08 -2.44
C ALA A 23 10.96 -4.07 -3.11
N GLU A 24 11.03 -4.04 -4.44
CA GLU A 24 12.30 -3.97 -5.17
C GLU A 24 13.10 -2.70 -4.87
N LEU A 25 12.42 -1.54 -4.84
CA LEU A 25 13.09 -0.27 -4.51
C LEU A 25 13.58 -0.22 -3.06
N PHE A 26 12.79 -0.70 -2.10
CA PHE A 26 13.20 -0.76 -0.70
C PHE A 26 14.38 -1.72 -0.49
N ALA A 27 14.36 -2.88 -1.18
CA ALA A 27 15.50 -3.82 -1.19
C ALA A 27 16.78 -3.16 -1.71
N ALA A 28 16.68 -2.40 -2.81
CA ALA A 28 17.81 -1.67 -3.39
C ALA A 28 18.38 -0.57 -2.46
N GLN A 29 17.58 -0.11 -1.48
CA GLN A 29 18.00 0.82 -0.43
C GLN A 29 18.49 0.12 0.84
N GLY A 30 18.66 -1.21 0.82
CA GLY A 30 19.18 -1.98 1.95
C GLY A 30 18.18 -2.27 3.07
N TYR A 31 16.88 -2.09 2.85
CA TYR A 31 15.86 -2.46 3.85
C TYR A 31 15.74 -3.98 3.94
N SER A 32 15.63 -4.50 5.16
CA SER A 32 15.04 -5.81 5.40
C SER A 32 13.55 -5.77 5.11
N LEU A 33 13.00 -6.83 4.51
CA LEU A 33 11.62 -6.84 4.04
C LEU A 33 10.79 -7.95 4.68
N VAL A 34 9.54 -7.62 4.97
CA VAL A 34 8.46 -8.57 5.17
C VAL A 34 7.41 -8.32 4.10
N LEU A 35 7.14 -9.30 3.27
CA LEU A 35 6.25 -9.20 2.13
C LEU A 35 5.06 -10.12 2.32
N THR A 36 3.85 -9.64 2.01
CA THR A 36 2.65 -10.48 2.10
C THR A 36 1.91 -10.61 0.78
N CYS A 37 1.22 -11.73 0.61
CA CYS A 37 0.20 -11.95 -0.40
C CYS A 37 -0.91 -12.85 0.15
N GLN A 38 -2.09 -12.79 -0.47
CA GLN A 38 -3.19 -13.69 -0.14
C GLN A 38 -3.06 -15.05 -0.86
N ASN A 39 -2.90 -15.05 -2.19
CA ASN A 39 -3.04 -16.25 -3.01
C ASN A 39 -1.76 -16.65 -3.77
N SER A 40 -0.85 -15.73 -4.04
CA SER A 40 0.28 -15.95 -4.96
C SER A 40 1.59 -16.28 -4.21
N MET A 41 1.53 -17.23 -3.25
CA MET A 41 2.65 -17.51 -2.34
C MET A 41 3.89 -18.04 -3.06
N ALA A 42 3.74 -18.86 -4.11
CA ALA A 42 4.87 -19.36 -4.89
C ALA A 42 5.64 -18.21 -5.57
N LEU A 43 4.91 -17.30 -6.23
CA LEU A 43 5.52 -16.11 -6.85
C LEU A 43 6.18 -15.19 -5.82
N LEU A 44 5.57 -15.02 -4.65
CA LEU A 44 6.13 -14.16 -3.61
C LEU A 44 7.41 -14.75 -3.01
N ARG A 45 7.49 -16.08 -2.84
CA ARG A 45 8.70 -16.76 -2.36
C ARG A 45 9.85 -16.61 -3.36
N GLU A 46 9.61 -16.92 -4.62
CA GLU A 46 10.61 -16.76 -5.67
C GLU A 46 11.12 -15.31 -5.73
N PHE A 47 10.21 -14.34 -5.70
CA PHE A 47 10.58 -12.93 -5.68
C PHE A 47 11.38 -12.53 -4.42
N SER A 48 10.99 -13.04 -3.26
CA SER A 48 11.74 -12.83 -2.01
C SER A 48 13.18 -13.35 -2.10
N GLU A 49 13.37 -14.55 -2.65
CA GLU A 49 14.69 -15.16 -2.88
C GLU A 49 15.55 -14.36 -3.88
N GLN A 50 14.92 -13.86 -4.96
CA GLN A 50 15.58 -12.97 -5.92
C GLN A 50 16.08 -11.69 -5.24
N LEU A 51 15.27 -11.05 -4.37
CA LEU A 51 15.66 -9.85 -3.64
C LEU A 51 16.81 -10.12 -2.66
N GLN A 52 16.74 -11.23 -1.92
CA GLN A 52 17.82 -11.64 -1.00
C GLN A 52 19.14 -11.82 -1.73
N ASN A 53 19.12 -12.54 -2.84
CA ASN A 53 20.32 -12.82 -3.64
C ASN A 53 20.90 -11.57 -4.30
N LYS A 54 20.03 -10.69 -4.84
CA LYS A 54 20.45 -9.50 -5.59
C LYS A 54 20.95 -8.37 -4.69
N TYR A 55 20.30 -8.17 -3.53
CA TYR A 55 20.56 -7.00 -2.68
C TYR A 55 21.22 -7.35 -1.33
N HIS A 56 21.44 -8.64 -1.05
CA HIS A 56 22.03 -9.14 0.21
C HIS A 56 21.30 -8.67 1.47
N ILE A 57 19.96 -8.66 1.42
CA ILE A 57 19.06 -8.26 2.53
C ILE A 57 18.33 -9.47 3.12
N SER A 58 17.76 -9.32 4.30
CA SER A 58 16.74 -10.25 4.80
C SER A 58 15.39 -9.94 4.13
N CYS A 59 14.73 -10.96 3.58
CA CYS A 59 13.40 -10.80 3.00
C CYS A 59 12.54 -12.02 3.35
N LYS A 60 11.42 -11.81 4.05
CA LYS A 60 10.47 -12.85 4.42
C LYS A 60 9.22 -12.74 3.57
N ALA A 61 8.79 -13.85 2.96
CA ALA A 61 7.52 -13.95 2.26
C ALA A 61 6.49 -14.67 3.16
N ILE A 62 5.37 -14.05 3.45
CA ILE A 62 4.34 -14.58 4.35
C ILE A 62 2.97 -14.54 3.65
N GLN A 63 2.25 -15.67 3.69
CA GLN A 63 0.88 -15.71 3.21
C GLN A 63 -0.05 -15.17 4.28
N ALA A 64 -0.84 -14.15 3.95
CA ALA A 64 -1.82 -13.57 4.85
C ALA A 64 -2.92 -12.84 4.07
N ASP A 65 -4.16 -13.04 4.47
CA ASP A 65 -5.29 -12.23 4.02
C ASP A 65 -5.42 -10.98 4.90
N MET A 66 -5.07 -9.84 4.36
CA MET A 66 -5.09 -8.58 5.12
C MET A 66 -6.50 -8.16 5.56
N GLY A 67 -7.56 -8.70 4.95
CA GLY A 67 -8.94 -8.50 5.39
C GLY A 67 -9.36 -9.38 6.58
N ARG A 68 -8.45 -10.17 7.16
CA ARG A 68 -8.70 -11.02 8.33
C ARG A 68 -7.77 -10.64 9.47
N GLU A 69 -8.36 -10.26 10.59
CA GLU A 69 -7.61 -9.81 11.76
C GLU A 69 -6.66 -10.89 12.29
N GLU A 70 -7.09 -12.15 12.29
CA GLU A 70 -6.30 -13.29 12.76
C GLU A 70 -5.02 -13.48 11.93
N ASP A 71 -5.12 -13.33 10.59
CA ASP A 71 -3.97 -13.45 9.71
C ASP A 71 -2.97 -12.30 9.96
N VAL A 72 -3.47 -11.07 10.20
CA VAL A 72 -2.63 -9.93 10.55
C VAL A 72 -1.96 -10.13 11.91
N LYS A 73 -2.66 -10.65 12.93
CA LYS A 73 -2.05 -11.00 14.22
C LYS A 73 -0.91 -11.99 14.05
N SER A 74 -1.17 -13.11 13.35
CA SER A 74 -0.16 -14.14 13.08
C SER A 74 1.05 -13.62 12.29
N LEU A 75 0.84 -12.66 11.37
CA LEU A 75 1.90 -11.96 10.67
C LEU A 75 2.78 -11.17 11.65
N PHE A 76 2.17 -10.38 12.53
CA PHE A 76 2.91 -9.49 13.43
C PHE A 76 3.62 -10.24 14.57
N GLU A 77 3.22 -11.46 14.93
CA GLU A 77 3.99 -12.35 15.83
C GLU A 77 5.38 -12.69 15.29
N GLN A 78 5.59 -12.57 13.98
CA GLN A 78 6.85 -12.85 13.29
C GLN A 78 7.72 -11.60 13.06
N ILE A 79 7.25 -10.42 13.49
CA ILE A 79 7.91 -9.12 13.28
C ILE A 79 8.33 -8.54 14.63
N THR A 80 9.61 -8.45 14.85
CA THR A 80 10.18 -7.89 16.11
C THR A 80 10.64 -6.45 15.96
N ASN A 81 10.88 -5.99 14.73
CA ASN A 81 11.29 -4.62 14.41
C ASN A 81 10.59 -4.15 13.14
N LEU A 82 10.05 -2.93 13.16
CA LEU A 82 9.37 -2.35 12.01
C LEU A 82 9.62 -0.84 11.95
N ASP A 83 10.18 -0.37 10.83
CA ASP A 83 10.47 1.05 10.59
C ASP A 83 9.47 1.66 9.60
N VAL A 84 9.04 0.87 8.62
CA VAL A 84 8.10 1.32 7.59
C VAL A 84 6.99 0.29 7.39
N LEU A 85 5.74 0.75 7.42
CA LEU A 85 4.57 -0.01 7.03
C LEU A 85 4.00 0.57 5.73
N VAL A 86 3.89 -0.25 4.68
CA VAL A 86 3.20 0.11 3.42
C VAL A 86 1.95 -0.74 3.29
N ASN A 87 0.80 -0.12 3.54
CA ASN A 87 -0.53 -0.70 3.33
C ASN A 87 -0.91 -0.56 1.86
N ASN A 88 -0.52 -1.56 1.05
CA ASN A 88 -0.76 -1.59 -0.39
C ASN A 88 -1.81 -2.64 -0.79
N ALA A 89 -2.04 -3.68 -0.01
CA ALA A 89 -3.07 -4.68 -0.32
C ALA A 89 -4.43 -4.02 -0.59
N GLY A 90 -5.08 -4.40 -1.67
CA GLY A 90 -6.37 -3.85 -2.06
C GLY A 90 -7.00 -4.64 -3.20
N ILE A 91 -8.31 -4.52 -3.32
CA ILE A 91 -9.12 -5.07 -4.40
C ILE A 91 -10.04 -3.98 -4.96
N ALA A 92 -10.42 -4.12 -6.22
CA ALA A 92 -11.43 -3.29 -6.87
C ALA A 92 -12.71 -4.08 -7.10
N HIS A 93 -13.81 -3.38 -7.26
CA HIS A 93 -15.09 -3.91 -7.73
C HIS A 93 -15.70 -2.88 -8.67
N ILE A 94 -15.98 -3.31 -9.89
CA ILE A 94 -16.62 -2.49 -10.94
C ILE A 94 -18.02 -3.03 -11.14
N GLY A 95 -19.02 -2.19 -10.95
CA GLY A 95 -20.43 -2.54 -11.10
C GLY A 95 -21.35 -1.52 -10.47
N LEU A 96 -22.64 -1.57 -10.83
CA LEU A 96 -23.64 -0.72 -10.22
C LEU A 96 -23.80 -1.09 -8.72
N LEU A 97 -24.04 -0.09 -7.88
CA LEU A 97 -24.24 -0.31 -6.45
C LEU A 97 -25.44 -1.23 -6.16
N THR A 98 -26.48 -1.16 -6.99
CA THR A 98 -27.67 -2.01 -6.86
C THR A 98 -27.41 -3.50 -7.10
N ASP A 99 -26.36 -3.82 -7.83
CA ASP A 99 -26.00 -5.20 -8.21
C ASP A 99 -24.93 -5.80 -7.26
N MET A 100 -24.36 -4.97 -6.41
CA MET A 100 -23.36 -5.38 -5.43
C MET A 100 -24.01 -6.10 -4.25
N THR A 101 -23.52 -7.31 -3.93
CA THR A 101 -24.00 -8.03 -2.75
C THR A 101 -23.37 -7.47 -1.46
N THR A 102 -24.04 -7.73 -0.33
CA THR A 102 -23.52 -7.34 0.98
C THR A 102 -22.17 -7.99 1.28
N GLU A 103 -21.96 -9.24 0.85
CA GLU A 103 -20.69 -9.98 1.02
C GLU A 103 -19.57 -9.35 0.20
N GLN A 104 -19.84 -8.92 -1.03
CA GLN A 104 -18.87 -8.20 -1.87
C GLN A 104 -18.47 -6.87 -1.23
N TRP A 105 -19.46 -6.11 -0.72
CA TRP A 105 -19.19 -4.89 0.04
C TRP A 105 -18.31 -5.13 1.26
N HIS A 106 -18.69 -6.08 2.12
CA HIS A 106 -17.92 -6.41 3.32
C HIS A 106 -16.51 -6.87 2.97
N ARG A 107 -16.37 -7.71 1.93
CA ARG A 107 -15.04 -8.17 1.50
C ARG A 107 -14.16 -7.03 1.04
N LEU A 108 -14.71 -6.10 0.26
CA LEU A 108 -13.97 -4.95 -0.24
C LEU A 108 -13.54 -4.03 0.91
N MET A 109 -14.46 -3.72 1.83
CA MET A 109 -14.16 -2.89 3.00
C MET A 109 -13.11 -3.55 3.89
N ALA A 110 -13.23 -4.84 4.16
CA ALA A 110 -12.27 -5.60 4.96
C ALA A 110 -10.84 -5.55 4.37
N VAL A 111 -10.71 -5.73 3.04
CA VAL A 111 -9.38 -5.72 2.40
C VAL A 111 -8.81 -4.31 2.25
N ASN A 112 -9.64 -3.32 1.91
CA ASN A 112 -9.15 -1.98 1.55
C ASN A 112 -9.03 -1.04 2.75
N LEU A 113 -9.90 -1.16 3.76
CA LEU A 113 -9.97 -0.24 4.90
C LEU A 113 -9.65 -0.91 6.23
N ASP A 114 -10.34 -2.02 6.58
CA ASP A 114 -10.12 -2.68 7.87
C ASP A 114 -8.69 -3.22 7.98
N SER A 115 -8.10 -3.64 6.85
CA SER A 115 -6.68 -4.03 6.78
C SER A 115 -5.74 -2.94 7.27
N CYS A 116 -6.00 -1.67 6.91
CA CYS A 116 -5.21 -0.53 7.40
C CYS A 116 -5.35 -0.37 8.92
N PHE A 117 -6.55 -0.57 9.45
CA PHE A 117 -6.78 -0.56 10.90
C PHE A 117 -6.03 -1.70 11.59
N TYR A 118 -6.15 -2.94 11.11
CA TYR A 118 -5.49 -4.10 11.72
C TYR A 118 -3.96 -3.96 11.71
N THR A 119 -3.37 -3.63 10.57
CA THR A 119 -1.92 -3.49 10.42
C THR A 119 -1.37 -2.31 11.20
N CYS A 120 -2.02 -1.14 11.18
CA CYS A 120 -1.59 0.02 11.95
C CYS A 120 -1.65 -0.26 13.45
N ARG A 121 -2.76 -0.85 13.95
CA ARG A 121 -2.92 -1.21 15.37
C ARG A 121 -1.82 -2.15 15.84
N ALA A 122 -1.38 -3.09 15.00
CA ALA A 122 -0.30 -4.02 15.32
C ALA A 122 1.11 -3.39 15.17
N ALA A 123 1.30 -2.46 14.23
CA ALA A 123 2.57 -1.81 13.96
C ALA A 123 2.93 -0.71 14.98
N ILE A 124 1.94 0.04 15.44
CA ILE A 124 2.13 1.21 16.33
C ILE A 124 2.92 0.87 17.60
N PRO A 125 2.64 -0.20 18.34
CA PRO A 125 3.43 -0.54 19.53
C PRO A 125 4.93 -0.73 19.23
N LEU A 126 5.30 -1.34 18.10
CA LEU A 126 6.69 -1.52 17.68
C LEU A 126 7.37 -0.19 17.34
N MET A 127 6.64 0.73 16.72
CA MET A 127 7.13 2.06 16.37
C MET A 127 7.24 2.98 17.60
N LEU A 128 6.30 2.89 18.54
CA LEU A 128 6.33 3.65 19.80
C LEU A 128 7.56 3.33 20.66
N GLN A 129 7.96 2.05 20.72
CA GLN A 129 9.18 1.64 21.45
C GLN A 129 10.44 2.36 20.95
N LYS A 130 10.47 2.77 19.69
CA LYS A 130 11.61 3.44 19.06
C LYS A 130 11.43 4.96 18.94
N HIS A 131 10.24 5.48 19.26
CA HIS A 131 9.82 6.85 18.94
C HIS A 131 10.12 7.22 17.49
N SER A 132 9.88 6.30 16.55
CA SER A 132 10.12 6.48 15.13
C SER A 132 9.35 5.45 14.33
N GLY A 133 8.71 5.89 13.24
CA GLY A 133 8.00 5.02 12.31
C GLY A 133 7.45 5.77 11.11
N ARG A 134 7.21 5.03 10.02
CA ARG A 134 6.59 5.53 8.80
C ARG A 134 5.45 4.62 8.39
N ILE A 135 4.26 5.16 8.24
CA ILE A 135 3.08 4.45 7.72
C ILE A 135 2.67 5.11 6.42
N ILE A 136 2.63 4.34 5.35
CA ILE A 136 2.24 4.80 4.03
C ILE A 136 1.04 3.96 3.55
N ASN A 137 -0.09 4.61 3.32
CA ASN A 137 -1.30 3.97 2.82
C ASN A 137 -1.44 4.20 1.32
N VAL A 138 -1.66 3.15 0.54
CA VAL A 138 -1.94 3.25 -0.89
C VAL A 138 -3.44 3.48 -1.08
N SER A 139 -3.79 4.72 -1.39
CA SER A 139 -5.13 5.18 -1.68
C SER A 139 -5.35 5.31 -3.20
N SER A 140 -6.34 6.08 -3.60
CA SER A 140 -6.72 6.35 -5.00
C SER A 140 -7.27 7.77 -5.11
N VAL A 141 -7.21 8.34 -6.31
CA VAL A 141 -7.95 9.56 -6.65
C VAL A 141 -9.45 9.40 -6.39
N TRP A 142 -9.99 8.19 -6.54
CA TRP A 142 -11.39 7.87 -6.22
C TRP A 142 -11.74 8.05 -4.73
N GLY A 143 -10.76 8.03 -3.84
CA GLY A 143 -10.97 8.36 -2.43
C GLY A 143 -11.27 9.84 -2.18
N SER A 144 -11.06 10.70 -3.15
CA SER A 144 -11.36 12.15 -3.09
C SER A 144 -12.43 12.57 -4.07
N GLN A 145 -12.45 12.02 -5.28
CA GLN A 145 -13.36 12.42 -6.36
C GLN A 145 -14.62 11.53 -6.43
N GLY A 146 -14.45 10.24 -6.10
CA GLY A 146 -15.47 9.23 -6.35
C GLY A 146 -15.53 8.82 -7.83
N ALA A 147 -16.02 7.59 -8.08
CA ALA A 147 -16.23 7.10 -9.44
C ALA A 147 -17.57 6.39 -9.58
N SER A 148 -18.24 6.63 -10.70
CA SER A 148 -19.39 5.82 -11.11
C SER A 148 -18.96 4.36 -11.27
N MET A 149 -19.83 3.43 -10.93
CA MET A 149 -19.58 1.97 -10.93
C MET A 149 -18.49 1.48 -9.95
N GLU A 150 -17.86 2.38 -9.18
CA GLU A 150 -16.86 2.04 -8.15
C GLU A 150 -17.21 2.66 -6.79
N VAL A 151 -18.49 2.71 -6.44
CA VAL A 151 -18.98 3.37 -5.21
C VAL A 151 -18.34 2.79 -3.95
N ALA A 152 -18.28 1.46 -3.82
CA ALA A 152 -17.68 0.81 -2.66
C ALA A 152 -16.16 1.03 -2.59
N TYR A 153 -15.47 0.96 -3.74
CA TYR A 153 -14.04 1.23 -3.82
C TYR A 153 -13.74 2.68 -3.42
N SER A 154 -14.49 3.64 -3.98
CA SER A 154 -14.38 5.06 -3.64
C SER A 154 -14.62 5.31 -2.14
N ALA A 155 -15.65 4.70 -1.56
CA ALA A 155 -15.94 4.80 -0.12
C ALA A 155 -14.78 4.25 0.72
N SER A 156 -14.22 3.08 0.34
CA SER A 156 -13.09 2.48 1.05
C SER A 156 -11.84 3.37 1.00
N LYS A 157 -11.51 3.93 -0.17
CA LYS A 157 -10.34 4.80 -0.34
C LYS A 157 -10.55 6.20 0.29
N GLY A 158 -11.78 6.71 0.32
CA GLY A 158 -12.16 7.88 1.11
C GLY A 158 -11.96 7.64 2.61
N GLY A 159 -12.34 6.45 3.08
CA GLY A 159 -12.06 5.99 4.45
C GLY A 159 -10.57 5.95 4.75
N VAL A 160 -9.73 5.40 3.86
CA VAL A 160 -8.27 5.40 4.00
C VAL A 160 -7.70 6.81 4.10
N ASN A 161 -8.20 7.76 3.28
CA ASN A 161 -7.78 9.16 3.33
C ASN A 161 -8.09 9.80 4.69
N ALA A 162 -9.32 9.61 5.20
CA ALA A 162 -9.73 10.13 6.50
C ALA A 162 -8.95 9.46 7.65
N PHE A 163 -8.78 8.13 7.61
CA PHE A 163 -7.98 7.35 8.54
C PHE A 163 -6.54 7.85 8.61
N THR A 164 -5.91 8.08 7.45
CA THR A 164 -4.54 8.61 7.37
C THR A 164 -4.40 9.95 8.09
N ARG A 165 -5.32 10.90 7.82
CA ARG A 165 -5.28 12.23 8.45
C ARG A 165 -5.52 12.18 9.96
N ALA A 166 -6.44 11.35 10.41
CA ALA A 166 -6.75 11.21 11.83
C ALA A 166 -5.59 10.57 12.58
N LEU A 167 -5.08 9.44 12.08
CA LEU A 167 -3.98 8.70 12.72
C LEU A 167 -2.67 9.51 12.73
N ALA A 168 -2.43 10.32 11.70
CA ALA A 168 -1.29 11.23 11.66
C ALA A 168 -1.28 12.22 12.84
N LYS A 169 -2.45 12.80 13.18
CA LYS A 169 -2.57 13.74 14.31
C LYS A 169 -2.35 13.03 15.65
N GLU A 170 -2.82 11.80 15.77
CA GLU A 170 -2.68 11.00 16.99
C GLU A 170 -1.20 10.60 17.23
N LEU A 171 -0.47 10.26 16.16
CA LEU A 171 0.88 9.72 16.25
C LEU A 171 2.00 10.76 16.08
N ALA A 172 1.70 11.97 15.64
CA ALA A 172 2.68 13.04 15.47
C ALA A 172 3.52 13.32 16.75
N PRO A 173 2.93 13.36 17.98
CA PRO A 173 3.70 13.56 19.20
C PRO A 173 4.73 12.45 19.48
N SER A 174 4.53 11.27 18.90
CA SER A 174 5.42 10.11 19.05
C SER A 174 6.46 9.97 17.92
N ASN A 175 6.58 10.98 17.05
CA ASN A 175 7.46 10.98 15.88
C ASN A 175 7.18 9.80 14.92
N ILE A 176 5.91 9.44 14.74
CA ILE A 176 5.46 8.45 13.76
C ILE A 176 4.65 9.20 12.69
N GLN A 177 5.12 9.16 11.44
CA GLN A 177 4.50 9.86 10.34
C GLN A 177 3.56 8.92 9.58
N VAL A 178 2.35 9.42 9.29
CA VAL A 178 1.31 8.67 8.55
C VAL A 178 0.90 9.50 7.35
N ASN A 179 1.15 8.97 6.15
CA ASN A 179 0.81 9.63 4.90
C ASN A 179 0.17 8.64 3.93
N ALA A 180 -0.44 9.13 2.87
CA ALA A 180 -0.96 8.30 1.80
C ALA A 180 -0.53 8.80 0.43
N ILE A 181 -0.46 7.88 -0.52
CA ILE A 181 -0.39 8.16 -1.96
C ILE A 181 -1.76 7.89 -2.56
N ALA A 182 -2.34 8.88 -3.24
CA ALA A 182 -3.58 8.74 -4.00
C ALA A 182 -3.24 8.55 -5.48
N CYS A 183 -3.23 7.30 -5.94
CA CYS A 183 -2.88 6.98 -7.31
C CYS A 183 -4.08 7.23 -8.25
N GLY A 184 -3.79 7.77 -9.43
CA GLY A 184 -4.63 7.64 -10.61
C GLY A 184 -4.58 6.23 -11.18
N VAL A 185 -4.73 6.10 -12.51
CA VAL A 185 -4.67 4.79 -13.18
C VAL A 185 -3.21 4.36 -13.33
N ILE A 186 -2.84 3.29 -12.64
CA ILE A 186 -1.50 2.66 -12.73
C ILE A 186 -1.61 1.38 -13.54
N ASP A 187 -0.69 1.16 -14.47
CA ASP A 187 -0.63 -0.04 -15.31
C ASP A 187 -0.25 -1.28 -14.48
N THR A 188 -1.27 -1.96 -13.98
CA THR A 188 -1.16 -3.14 -13.13
C THR A 188 -2.20 -4.18 -13.50
N ASP A 189 -2.04 -5.41 -12.99
CA ASP A 189 -3.02 -6.50 -13.16
C ASP A 189 -4.43 -6.15 -12.63
N MET A 190 -4.57 -5.16 -11.75
CA MET A 190 -5.88 -4.66 -11.30
C MET A 190 -6.71 -4.11 -12.46
N ASN A 191 -6.05 -3.57 -13.47
CA ASN A 191 -6.64 -3.00 -14.67
C ASN A 191 -6.61 -3.98 -15.88
N ALA A 192 -6.32 -5.27 -15.67
CA ALA A 192 -6.25 -6.28 -16.73
C ALA A 192 -7.62 -6.60 -17.36
N CYS A 193 -8.72 -6.21 -16.72
CA CYS A 193 -10.08 -6.35 -17.27
C CYS A 193 -10.41 -5.28 -18.33
N LEU A 194 -9.64 -4.21 -18.43
CA LEU A 194 -9.84 -3.16 -19.42
C LEU A 194 -9.47 -3.65 -20.81
N THR A 195 -10.37 -3.45 -21.78
CA THR A 195 -10.07 -3.67 -23.18
C THR A 195 -9.05 -2.66 -23.70
N SER A 196 -8.51 -2.89 -24.90
CA SER A 196 -7.59 -1.93 -25.53
C SER A 196 -8.29 -0.57 -25.80
N GLU A 197 -9.59 -0.59 -26.07
CA GLU A 197 -10.41 0.60 -26.29
C GLU A 197 -10.62 1.36 -24.98
N ASP A 198 -11.02 0.67 -23.89
CA ASP A 198 -11.16 1.28 -22.57
C ASP A 198 -9.85 1.92 -22.10
N ARG A 199 -8.71 1.26 -22.37
CA ARG A 199 -7.38 1.82 -22.03
C ARG A 199 -7.06 3.08 -22.81
N ALA A 200 -7.37 3.10 -24.11
CA ALA A 200 -7.16 4.28 -24.96
C ALA A 200 -8.04 5.46 -24.51
N ASP A 201 -9.30 5.19 -24.17
CA ASP A 201 -10.24 6.20 -23.70
C ASP A 201 -9.81 6.78 -22.33
N LEU A 202 -9.35 5.93 -21.41
CA LEU A 202 -8.79 6.38 -20.14
C LEU A 202 -7.50 7.20 -20.33
N GLN A 203 -6.62 6.76 -21.22
CA GLN A 203 -5.38 7.47 -21.53
C GLN A 203 -5.67 8.86 -22.10
N ALA A 204 -6.63 8.99 -23.02
CA ALA A 204 -7.04 10.26 -23.61
C ALA A 204 -7.61 11.27 -22.59
N GLN A 205 -8.13 10.79 -21.45
CA GLN A 205 -8.64 11.63 -20.37
C GLN A 205 -7.51 12.14 -19.43
N ILE A 206 -6.34 11.50 -19.46
CA ILE A 206 -5.21 11.86 -18.58
C ILE A 206 -4.32 12.89 -19.30
N PRO A 207 -4.12 14.11 -18.76
CA PRO A 207 -3.30 15.14 -19.42
C PRO A 207 -1.87 14.71 -19.75
N ALA A 208 -1.28 13.80 -18.98
CA ALA A 208 0.03 13.20 -19.27
C ALA A 208 0.02 12.21 -20.43
N ASP A 209 -1.14 11.94 -21.06
CA ASP A 209 -1.36 11.06 -22.21
C ASP A 209 -0.81 9.64 -22.02
N ARG A 210 -0.82 9.13 -20.78
CA ARG A 210 -0.41 7.76 -20.44
C ARG A 210 -0.91 7.35 -19.06
N LEU A 211 -0.92 6.04 -18.82
CA LEU A 211 -1.08 5.49 -17.49
C LEU A 211 0.23 5.69 -16.68
N GLY A 212 0.10 5.77 -15.37
CA GLY A 212 1.24 5.70 -14.47
C GLY A 212 1.82 4.28 -14.41
N THR A 213 3.08 4.15 -14.01
CA THR A 213 3.73 2.85 -13.84
C THR A 213 3.84 2.46 -12.36
N PRO A 214 3.86 1.15 -12.03
CA PRO A 214 4.15 0.69 -10.67
C PRO A 214 5.45 1.25 -10.10
N GLN A 215 6.47 1.46 -10.94
CA GLN A 215 7.77 2.01 -10.55
C GLN A 215 7.68 3.48 -10.15
N GLU A 216 6.81 4.27 -10.77
CA GLU A 216 6.57 5.67 -10.40
C GLU A 216 5.87 5.74 -9.04
N ALA A 217 4.84 4.92 -8.82
CA ALA A 217 4.17 4.82 -7.52
C ALA A 217 5.14 4.37 -6.41
N ALA A 218 5.96 3.36 -6.68
CA ALA A 218 6.95 2.85 -5.75
C ALA A 218 8.02 3.91 -5.40
N ARG A 219 8.47 4.71 -6.37
CA ARG A 219 9.39 5.84 -6.12
C ARG A 219 8.77 6.87 -5.18
N LEU A 220 7.51 7.23 -5.40
CA LEU A 220 6.82 8.18 -4.51
C LEU A 220 6.64 7.59 -3.11
N ILE A 221 6.29 6.30 -2.98
CA ILE A 221 6.21 5.63 -1.68
C ILE A 221 7.56 5.69 -0.95
N LEU A 222 8.67 5.41 -1.64
CA LEU A 222 10.01 5.49 -1.05
C LEU A 222 10.37 6.92 -0.64
N GLN A 223 10.05 7.92 -1.46
CA GLN A 223 10.26 9.35 -1.13
C GLN A 223 9.47 9.76 0.11
N ILE A 224 8.21 9.30 0.26
CA ILE A 224 7.40 9.53 1.45
C ILE A 224 8.02 8.85 2.68
N ALA A 225 8.54 7.62 2.54
CA ALA A 225 9.22 6.91 3.63
C ALA A 225 10.50 7.63 4.10
N GLN A 226 11.14 8.39 3.23
CA GLN A 226 12.37 9.17 3.48
C GLN A 226 12.12 10.66 3.69
N ALA A 227 10.86 11.11 3.65
CA ALA A 227 10.50 12.51 3.77
C ALA A 227 10.86 13.08 5.16
N PRO A 228 11.00 14.42 5.28
CA PRO A 228 11.22 15.08 6.56
C PRO A 228 10.16 14.69 7.60
N GLU A 229 10.55 14.59 8.86
CA GLU A 229 9.66 14.18 9.97
C GLU A 229 8.45 15.11 10.17
N TYR A 230 8.54 16.34 9.71
CA TYR A 230 7.44 17.31 9.77
C TYR A 230 6.33 17.02 8.74
N MET A 231 6.55 16.11 7.78
CA MET A 231 5.55 15.72 6.78
C MET A 231 4.70 14.56 7.29
N THR A 232 3.50 14.87 7.79
CA THR A 232 2.51 13.86 8.21
C THR A 232 1.09 14.30 7.87
N GLY A 233 0.16 13.34 7.73
CA GLY A 233 -1.26 13.59 7.42
C GLY A 233 -1.53 13.95 5.95
N GLN A 234 -0.53 13.80 5.06
CA GLN A 234 -0.66 14.19 3.66
C GLN A 234 -1.26 13.06 2.82
N ILE A 235 -2.10 13.45 1.88
CA ILE A 235 -2.60 12.59 0.80
C ILE A 235 -2.00 13.14 -0.49
N ILE A 236 -0.98 12.46 -1.01
CA ILE A 236 -0.20 12.95 -2.16
C ILE A 236 -0.76 12.30 -3.42
N THR A 237 -1.34 13.11 -4.29
CA THR A 237 -1.89 12.66 -5.57
C THR A 237 -0.79 12.41 -6.60
N MET A 238 -0.91 11.31 -7.36
CA MET A 238 -0.07 10.97 -8.49
C MET A 238 -0.94 10.38 -9.60
N ASP A 239 -1.38 11.21 -10.54
CA ASP A 239 -2.43 10.85 -11.50
C ASP A 239 -2.20 11.40 -12.93
N GLY A 240 -1.06 12.00 -13.20
CA GLY A 240 -0.77 12.58 -14.51
C GLY A 240 -1.54 13.87 -14.81
N GLY A 241 -2.09 14.52 -13.78
CA GLY A 241 -2.89 15.76 -13.88
C GLY A 241 -4.37 15.49 -14.18
N TRP A 242 -4.87 14.29 -13.90
CA TRP A 242 -6.25 13.89 -14.20
C TRP A 242 -7.29 14.60 -13.32
N TYR A 243 -6.97 14.87 -12.03
CA TYR A 243 -7.86 15.53 -11.06
C TYR A 243 -7.14 16.59 -10.21
#